data_8c01f340737d250800ffbf25471edc6a
#
_entry.id   8c01f340737d250800ffbf25471edc6a
#
_cell.length_a   1.000
_cell.length_b   1.000
_cell.length_c   1.000
_cell.angle_alpha   90.00
_cell.angle_beta   90.00
_cell.angle_gamma   90.00
#
_symmetry.space_group_name_H-M   'P 1'
#
loop_
_entity.id
_entity.type
_entity.pdbx_description
1 polymer ?
#
loop_
_entity_poly.entity_id
_entity_poly.type
_entity_poly.pdbx_seq_one_letter_code
_entity_poly.pdbx_strand_id
1 'polypeptide(L)'
;MILLQNPSVPTPTNPVEIDAAILDIKAKLEANLSWLSNGYGRTYKNLDSRNGTTVFYPEVYLGTQNNSQRYVNISPDNDKKGQCFFYVFRENILQFNTNQYSFLSYDTAIIFTVNMALINATMLGTEIFQQNLVAQARDVLTRKLLGVNYNLSINSVDFLFENVFSEFDLADATQLEKAPLAHFRFNVNIQVPEACPVPTIAPAVVPCRSLVFDGVNEVLNCTNNSAFNFNAGNSFSIETWVKFDNLSGDRFLISKWTRPTPTDVRAYVLSTQGNNFRFLFGSSNTSLLIVKSTQALSTGVWYHIILTYDGSSDANGVKFYINNTLSGKTISNNTLSGVSTNTEPLQIGGQDTFFSAATIAKARIWSAELSAADVATQYNGGVIQNTPVSSSSLVVDTDIANGSFGADWTITDLTGTTGGYTSVNMEETDRIDECPS
;
A
#
# COMPACT_ATOMS: atom_id res chain seq x y z
N MET A 1 25.91 -19.75 14.58
CA MET A 1 25.12 -18.73 13.84
C MET A 1 25.11 -19.16 12.38
N ILE A 2 23.94 -19.36 11.78
CA ILE A 2 23.88 -19.60 10.33
C ILE A 2 23.93 -18.21 9.70
N LEU A 3 25.08 -17.86 9.11
CA LEU A 3 25.20 -16.65 8.28
C LEU A 3 24.35 -16.92 7.01
N LEU A 4 23.31 -16.13 6.84
CA LEU A 4 22.53 -16.16 5.58
C LEU A 4 23.40 -15.49 4.51
N GLN A 5 23.91 -16.29 3.60
CA GLN A 5 24.59 -15.76 2.41
C GLN A 5 23.54 -15.03 1.54
N ASN A 6 23.81 -13.77 1.24
CA ASN A 6 22.99 -12.88 0.38
C ASN A 6 21.52 -12.73 0.78
N PRO A 7 21.24 -12.14 1.91
CA PRO A 7 19.87 -11.80 2.23
C PRO A 7 19.32 -10.78 1.19
N SER A 8 18.12 -11.04 0.69
CA SER A 8 17.38 -10.03 -0.06
C SER A 8 16.88 -8.99 0.93
N VAL A 9 17.34 -7.76 0.80
CA VAL A 9 16.91 -6.63 1.65
C VAL A 9 15.71 -5.98 0.99
N PRO A 10 14.55 -5.90 1.68
CA PRO A 10 13.38 -5.22 1.12
C PRO A 10 13.71 -3.74 0.90
N THR A 11 13.24 -3.20 -0.22
CA THR A 11 13.32 -1.77 -0.48
C THR A 11 12.36 -1.05 0.48
N PRO A 12 12.82 -0.05 1.26
CA PRO A 12 11.93 0.74 2.08
C PRO A 12 10.82 1.39 1.23
N THR A 13 9.60 1.33 1.72
CA THR A 13 8.49 2.07 1.12
C THR A 13 8.60 3.54 1.53
N ASN A 14 8.58 4.44 0.54
CA ASN A 14 8.69 5.89 0.74
C ASN A 14 9.95 6.33 1.54
N PRO A 15 11.16 6.00 1.07
CA PRO A 15 12.38 6.47 1.72
C PRO A 15 12.45 8.00 1.66
N VAL A 16 12.84 8.63 2.77
CA VAL A 16 13.00 10.08 2.87
C VAL A 16 14.45 10.43 3.21
N GLU A 17 14.85 11.64 2.88
CA GLU A 17 16.15 12.21 3.26
C GLU A 17 17.33 11.27 2.97
N ILE A 18 18.10 10.91 4.01
CA ILE A 18 19.28 10.06 3.85
C ILE A 18 18.96 8.67 3.31
N ASP A 19 17.82 8.08 3.65
CA ASP A 19 17.46 6.75 3.19
C ASP A 19 17.15 6.76 1.69
N ALA A 20 16.52 7.83 1.18
CA ALA A 20 16.32 8.04 -0.26
C ALA A 20 17.64 8.22 -1.02
N ALA A 21 18.56 9.02 -0.45
CA ALA A 21 19.87 9.22 -1.03
C ALA A 21 20.69 7.92 -1.06
N ILE A 22 20.69 7.13 0.03
CA ILE A 22 21.38 5.84 0.10
C ILE A 22 20.86 4.86 -0.95
N LEU A 23 19.53 4.77 -1.13
CA LEU A 23 18.94 3.87 -2.13
C LEU A 23 19.32 4.26 -3.56
N ASP A 24 19.33 5.55 -3.88
CA ASP A 24 19.76 6.02 -5.19
C ASP A 24 21.26 5.78 -5.43
N ILE A 25 22.12 6.06 -4.45
CA ILE A 25 23.56 5.79 -4.53
C ILE A 25 23.81 4.29 -4.71
N LYS A 26 23.13 3.45 -3.91
CA LYS A 26 23.19 1.98 -4.01
C LYS A 26 22.84 1.51 -5.41
N ALA A 27 21.71 1.95 -5.96
CA ALA A 27 21.27 1.57 -7.30
C ALA A 27 22.28 1.96 -8.38
N LYS A 28 22.90 3.15 -8.27
CA LYS A 28 23.92 3.60 -9.19
C LYS A 28 25.23 2.84 -9.07
N LEU A 29 25.63 2.46 -7.84
CA LEU A 29 26.79 1.59 -7.64
C LEU A 29 26.55 0.22 -8.27
N GLU A 30 25.42 -0.43 -8.02
CA GLU A 30 25.06 -1.71 -8.60
C GLU A 30 24.98 -1.69 -10.13
N ALA A 31 24.44 -0.61 -10.71
CA ALA A 31 24.31 -0.47 -12.17
C ALA A 31 25.63 -0.21 -12.90
N ASN A 32 26.64 0.39 -12.23
CA ASN A 32 27.89 0.81 -12.87
C ASN A 32 29.12 0.00 -12.46
N LEU A 33 29.05 -0.83 -11.42
CA LEU A 33 30.15 -1.66 -10.94
C LEU A 33 29.84 -3.13 -11.20
N SER A 34 30.33 -3.68 -12.31
CA SER A 34 30.09 -5.08 -12.72
C SER A 34 30.61 -6.15 -11.73
N TRP A 35 31.48 -5.75 -10.82
CA TRP A 35 32.00 -6.59 -9.75
C TRP A 35 31.20 -6.47 -8.45
N LEU A 36 30.30 -5.51 -8.32
CA LEU A 36 29.44 -5.37 -7.13
C LEU A 36 28.24 -6.32 -7.27
N SER A 37 28.24 -7.40 -6.51
CA SER A 37 27.17 -8.40 -6.55
C SER A 37 25.97 -7.99 -5.70
N ASN A 38 26.21 -7.29 -4.57
CA ASN A 38 25.17 -6.93 -3.61
C ASN A 38 25.43 -5.57 -2.96
N GLY A 39 24.43 -4.69 -3.00
CA GLY A 39 24.34 -3.54 -2.12
C GLY A 39 23.26 -3.75 -1.05
N TYR A 40 23.62 -3.56 0.22
CA TYR A 40 22.69 -3.79 1.34
C TYR A 40 21.94 -2.53 1.81
N GLY A 41 22.28 -1.36 1.30
CA GLY A 41 21.70 -0.09 1.76
C GLY A 41 22.16 0.30 3.16
N ARG A 42 21.30 0.99 3.92
CA ARG A 42 21.62 1.43 5.28
C ARG A 42 21.69 0.24 6.25
N THR A 43 22.75 0.21 7.05
CA THR A 43 22.98 -0.81 8.09
C THR A 43 22.86 -0.19 9.46
N TYR A 44 22.62 -1.06 10.42
CA TYR A 44 22.56 -0.74 11.84
C TYR A 44 23.67 -1.44 12.59
N LYS A 45 23.94 -1.01 13.80
CA LYS A 45 24.91 -1.61 14.72
C LYS A 45 24.17 -2.57 15.64
N ASN A 46 24.34 -3.87 15.41
CA ASN A 46 23.77 -4.91 16.26
C ASN A 46 24.71 -5.18 17.44
N LEU A 47 24.14 -5.30 18.62
CA LEU A 47 24.83 -5.65 19.86
C LEU A 47 24.64 -7.15 20.11
N ASP A 48 25.73 -7.92 20.09
CA ASP A 48 25.76 -9.33 20.44
C ASP A 48 26.66 -9.54 21.67
N SER A 49 26.44 -10.61 22.41
CA SER A 49 27.29 -11.00 23.54
C SER A 49 27.99 -12.32 23.21
N ARG A 50 29.31 -12.29 23.09
CA ARG A 50 30.15 -13.45 22.90
C ARG A 50 31.11 -13.63 24.07
N ASN A 51 31.04 -14.78 24.74
CA ASN A 51 31.86 -15.11 25.88
C ASN A 51 31.89 -14.03 26.98
N GLY A 52 30.75 -13.37 27.22
CA GLY A 52 30.62 -12.29 28.18
C GLY A 52 31.15 -10.91 27.72
N THR A 53 31.64 -10.80 26.49
CA THR A 53 32.06 -9.54 25.87
C THR A 53 30.99 -9.04 24.91
N THR A 54 30.66 -7.75 25.01
CA THR A 54 29.77 -7.08 24.03
C THR A 54 30.53 -6.86 22.73
N VAL A 55 29.97 -7.31 21.62
CA VAL A 55 30.51 -7.14 20.26
C VAL A 55 29.49 -6.49 19.37
N PHE A 56 29.95 -5.73 18.39
CA PHE A 56 29.07 -5.00 17.46
C PHE A 56 29.29 -5.50 16.03
N TYR A 57 28.18 -5.83 15.36
CA TYR A 57 28.17 -6.26 13.96
C TYR A 57 27.33 -5.33 13.09
N PRO A 58 27.67 -5.16 11.80
CA PRO A 58 26.74 -4.54 10.85
C PRO A 58 25.57 -5.47 10.59
N GLU A 59 24.35 -4.96 10.71
CA GLU A 59 23.14 -5.72 10.44
C GLU A 59 22.20 -4.98 9.49
N VAL A 60 21.42 -5.73 8.75
CA VAL A 60 20.35 -5.23 7.90
C VAL A 60 19.01 -5.81 8.28
N TYR A 61 17.96 -5.00 8.10
CA TYR A 61 16.59 -5.44 8.30
C TYR A 61 16.09 -6.16 7.05
N LEU A 62 15.54 -7.35 7.22
CA LEU A 62 15.02 -8.21 6.14
C LEU A 62 13.50 -8.25 6.06
N GLY A 63 12.80 -7.38 6.76
CA GLY A 63 11.35 -7.40 6.82
C GLY A 63 10.82 -8.18 8.03
N THR A 64 9.51 -8.42 8.04
CA THR A 64 8.81 -9.12 9.11
C THR A 64 8.46 -10.54 8.66
N GLN A 65 8.75 -11.53 9.49
CA GLN A 65 8.35 -12.92 9.28
C GLN A 65 7.72 -13.46 10.57
N ASN A 66 6.54 -14.07 10.48
CA ASN A 66 5.81 -14.61 11.64
C ASN A 66 5.63 -13.58 12.77
N ASN A 67 5.25 -12.35 12.43
CA ASN A 67 5.11 -11.21 13.35
C ASN A 67 6.39 -10.80 14.11
N SER A 68 7.54 -11.27 13.69
CA SER A 68 8.85 -10.89 14.26
C SER A 68 9.69 -10.16 13.23
N GLN A 69 10.34 -9.09 13.65
CA GLN A 69 11.31 -8.38 12.83
C GLN A 69 12.55 -9.27 12.63
N ARG A 70 13.02 -9.36 11.39
CA ARG A 70 14.25 -10.10 11.06
C ARG A 70 15.37 -9.14 10.74
N TYR A 71 16.45 -9.31 11.46
CA TYR A 71 17.73 -8.67 11.20
C TYR A 71 18.79 -9.75 10.93
N VAL A 72 19.73 -9.46 10.04
CA VAL A 72 20.81 -10.38 9.70
C VAL A 72 22.13 -9.60 9.71
N ASN A 73 23.14 -10.19 10.37
CA ASN A 73 24.48 -9.63 10.35
C ASN A 73 25.09 -9.76 8.95
N ILE A 74 25.66 -8.68 8.44
CA ILE A 74 26.44 -8.67 7.22
C ILE A 74 27.87 -9.10 7.59
N SER A 75 28.39 -10.09 6.88
CA SER A 75 29.79 -10.45 6.92
C SER A 75 30.34 -10.55 5.50
N PRO A 76 31.67 -10.40 5.32
CA PRO A 76 32.30 -10.67 4.05
C PRO A 76 31.96 -12.10 3.54
N ASP A 77 31.53 -12.19 2.28
CA ASP A 77 31.07 -13.42 1.64
C ASP A 77 32.05 -13.83 0.54
N ASN A 78 32.67 -15.01 0.70
CA ASN A 78 33.63 -15.54 -0.26
C ASN A 78 32.99 -15.91 -1.62
N ASP A 79 31.70 -16.11 -1.69
CA ASP A 79 30.99 -16.47 -2.92
C ASP A 79 30.57 -15.24 -3.75
N LYS A 80 30.87 -14.05 -3.27
CA LYS A 80 30.52 -12.78 -3.92
C LYS A 80 31.73 -12.06 -4.47
N LYS A 81 31.59 -11.51 -5.69
CA LYS A 81 32.62 -10.64 -6.26
C LYS A 81 32.83 -9.38 -5.45
N GLY A 82 31.73 -8.78 -5.00
CA GLY A 82 31.76 -7.58 -4.19
C GLY A 82 30.45 -7.33 -3.47
N GLN A 83 30.55 -6.76 -2.29
CA GLN A 83 29.44 -6.33 -1.43
C GLN A 83 29.68 -4.92 -0.97
N CYS A 84 28.61 -4.12 -0.76
CA CYS A 84 28.72 -2.85 -0.07
C CYS A 84 27.52 -2.60 0.86
N PHE A 85 27.76 -1.79 1.88
CA PHE A 85 26.73 -1.30 2.77
C PHE A 85 27.03 0.11 3.25
N PHE A 86 26.02 0.78 3.81
CA PHE A 86 26.10 2.17 4.26
C PHE A 86 25.87 2.23 5.76
N TYR A 87 26.75 2.87 6.48
CA TYR A 87 26.60 3.12 7.92
C TYR A 87 26.59 4.63 8.17
N VAL A 88 25.45 5.14 8.63
CA VAL A 88 25.25 6.54 9.01
C VAL A 88 25.57 6.68 10.48
N PHE A 89 26.61 7.43 10.81
CA PHE A 89 27.06 7.55 12.20
C PHE A 89 26.82 8.92 12.82
N ARG A 90 26.48 9.94 12.01
CA ARG A 90 26.14 11.27 12.52
C ARG A 90 25.20 12.00 11.56
N GLU A 91 24.27 12.75 12.16
CA GLU A 91 23.45 13.76 11.49
C GLU A 91 23.79 15.14 12.06
N ASN A 92 23.98 16.13 11.19
CA ASN A 92 24.20 17.51 11.55
C ASN A 92 23.16 18.38 10.82
N ILE A 93 22.57 19.32 11.54
CA ILE A 93 21.65 20.30 10.95
C ILE A 93 22.45 21.50 10.49
N LEU A 94 22.44 21.78 9.21
CA LEU A 94 23.07 22.97 8.63
C LEU A 94 22.00 24.06 8.48
N GLN A 95 21.96 25.00 9.40
CA GLN A 95 21.11 26.18 9.29
C GLN A 95 21.82 27.26 8.47
N PHE A 96 21.26 27.59 7.32
CA PHE A 96 21.65 28.79 6.59
C PHE A 96 20.77 29.96 7.01
N ASN A 97 21.37 31.09 7.37
CA ASN A 97 20.69 32.33 7.81
C ASN A 97 19.83 33.04 6.75
N THR A 98 19.49 32.39 5.67
CA THR A 98 18.58 32.89 4.65
C THR A 98 17.31 32.05 4.65
N ASN A 99 16.25 32.63 5.05
CA ASN A 99 14.87 32.23 5.36
C ASN A 99 14.18 31.13 4.53
N GLN A 100 14.82 30.22 3.83
CA GLN A 100 14.08 29.31 2.95
C GLN A 100 14.52 27.85 2.85
N TYR A 101 15.73 27.44 3.22
CA TYR A 101 16.11 26.02 3.08
C TYR A 101 17.08 25.59 4.19
N SER A 102 16.68 24.60 4.98
CA SER A 102 17.59 23.86 5.84
C SER A 102 18.14 22.66 5.08
N PHE A 103 19.39 22.30 5.31
CA PHE A 103 19.99 21.07 4.83
C PHE A 103 20.37 20.20 6.01
N LEU A 104 20.14 18.91 5.87
CA LEU A 104 20.65 17.89 6.78
C LEU A 104 21.95 17.34 6.18
N SER A 105 22.96 17.17 7.03
CA SER A 105 24.27 16.68 6.63
C SER A 105 24.58 15.40 7.40
N TYR A 106 24.82 14.32 6.67
CA TYR A 106 25.04 13.00 7.24
C TYR A 106 26.46 12.52 6.98
N ASP A 107 27.20 12.30 8.09
CA ASP A 107 28.48 11.62 8.02
C ASP A 107 28.23 10.13 7.88
N THR A 108 28.67 9.56 6.77
CA THR A 108 28.34 8.20 6.34
C THR A 108 29.58 7.45 5.88
N ALA A 109 29.68 6.19 6.24
CA ALA A 109 30.64 5.26 5.68
C ALA A 109 29.99 4.42 4.59
N ILE A 110 30.63 4.30 3.42
CA ILE A 110 30.30 3.32 2.39
C ILE A 110 31.40 2.27 2.41
N ILE A 111 31.08 1.09 2.92
CA ILE A 111 32.06 0.02 3.17
C ILE A 111 31.90 -1.03 2.09
N PHE A 112 33.02 -1.39 1.46
CA PHE A 112 33.10 -2.40 0.43
C PHE A 112 33.97 -3.56 0.90
N THR A 113 33.49 -4.77 0.59
CA THR A 113 34.26 -6.02 0.65
C THR A 113 34.25 -6.65 -0.72
N VAL A 114 35.41 -7.03 -1.23
CA VAL A 114 35.59 -7.62 -2.56
C VAL A 114 36.38 -8.92 -2.48
N ASN A 115 35.99 -9.92 -3.24
CA ASN A 115 36.79 -11.14 -3.47
C ASN A 115 37.56 -10.98 -4.76
N MET A 116 38.86 -10.67 -4.64
CA MET A 116 39.75 -10.41 -5.75
C MET A 116 39.86 -11.60 -6.70
N ALA A 117 39.81 -12.85 -6.17
CA ALA A 117 39.91 -14.06 -6.97
C ALA A 117 38.70 -14.25 -7.91
N LEU A 118 37.51 -13.86 -7.46
CA LEU A 118 36.28 -13.94 -8.27
C LEU A 118 36.21 -12.83 -9.31
N ILE A 119 36.88 -11.69 -9.06
CA ILE A 119 36.93 -10.58 -10.01
C ILE A 119 37.99 -10.83 -11.08
N ASN A 120 39.19 -11.19 -10.67
CA ASN A 120 40.30 -11.55 -11.58
C ASN A 120 41.37 -12.41 -10.87
N ALA A 121 41.36 -13.71 -11.15
CA ALA A 121 42.25 -14.68 -10.50
C ALA A 121 43.74 -14.41 -10.74
N THR A 122 44.12 -13.68 -11.78
CA THR A 122 45.52 -13.37 -12.09
C THR A 122 46.08 -12.17 -11.30
N MET A 123 45.23 -11.44 -10.63
CA MET A 123 45.57 -10.18 -9.90
C MET A 123 45.36 -10.31 -8.39
N LEU A 124 45.34 -11.50 -7.85
CA LEU A 124 45.17 -11.78 -6.42
C LEU A 124 46.20 -11.03 -5.56
N GLY A 125 45.70 -10.26 -4.60
CA GLY A 125 46.51 -9.62 -3.57
C GLY A 125 47.38 -8.47 -4.06
N THR A 126 47.11 -7.89 -5.25
CA THR A 126 47.82 -6.69 -5.70
C THR A 126 47.07 -5.41 -5.25
N GLU A 127 47.78 -4.51 -4.57
CA GLU A 127 47.25 -3.18 -4.18
C GLU A 127 46.80 -2.35 -5.40
N ILE A 128 47.51 -2.51 -6.53
CA ILE A 128 47.17 -1.83 -7.80
C ILE A 128 45.78 -2.21 -8.27
N PHE A 129 45.40 -3.47 -8.19
CA PHE A 129 44.08 -3.92 -8.59
C PHE A 129 42.99 -3.40 -7.64
N GLN A 130 43.26 -3.43 -6.33
CA GLN A 130 42.35 -2.83 -5.34
C GLN A 130 42.14 -1.33 -5.62
N GLN A 131 43.21 -0.58 -5.92
CA GLN A 131 43.13 0.83 -6.28
C GLN A 131 42.29 1.06 -7.54
N ASN A 132 42.33 0.14 -8.50
CA ASN A 132 41.46 0.23 -9.69
C ASN A 132 39.98 0.10 -9.33
N LEU A 133 39.60 -0.82 -8.44
CA LEU A 133 38.24 -0.96 -7.95
C LEU A 133 37.78 0.27 -7.17
N VAL A 134 38.64 0.82 -6.33
CA VAL A 134 38.40 2.09 -5.63
C VAL A 134 38.20 3.24 -6.59
N ALA A 135 38.99 3.33 -7.66
CA ALA A 135 38.86 4.36 -8.68
C ALA A 135 37.52 4.26 -9.42
N GLN A 136 37.08 3.03 -9.75
CA GLN A 136 35.76 2.80 -10.35
C GLN A 136 34.61 3.23 -9.40
N ALA A 137 34.66 2.82 -8.14
CA ALA A 137 33.68 3.22 -7.14
C ALA A 137 33.64 4.73 -6.95
N ARG A 138 34.82 5.38 -6.88
CA ARG A 138 34.95 6.84 -6.79
C ARG A 138 34.35 7.54 -8.00
N ASP A 139 34.56 7.02 -9.20
CA ASP A 139 33.97 7.57 -10.42
C ASP A 139 32.44 7.58 -10.37
N VAL A 140 31.83 6.50 -9.89
CA VAL A 140 30.36 6.45 -9.68
C VAL A 140 29.94 7.51 -8.68
N LEU A 141 30.61 7.56 -7.52
CA LEU A 141 30.26 8.49 -6.43
C LEU A 141 30.48 9.97 -6.77
N THR A 142 31.32 10.29 -7.75
CA THR A 142 31.63 11.69 -8.13
C THR A 142 31.03 12.13 -9.44
N ARG A 143 30.84 11.23 -10.40
CA ARG A 143 30.45 11.59 -11.77
C ARG A 143 29.08 11.06 -12.20
N LYS A 144 28.60 9.99 -11.57
CA LYS A 144 27.31 9.34 -11.94
C LYS A 144 26.13 9.80 -11.11
N LEU A 145 26.35 10.66 -10.10
CA LEU A 145 25.31 11.22 -9.25
C LEU A 145 24.74 12.55 -9.78
N LEU A 146 24.75 12.76 -11.10
CA LEU A 146 24.19 13.97 -11.71
C LEU A 146 22.66 13.95 -11.68
N GLY A 147 22.04 15.10 -11.40
CA GLY A 147 20.57 15.27 -11.42
C GLY A 147 19.86 14.70 -10.19
N VAL A 148 20.56 14.48 -9.08
CA VAL A 148 20.01 14.02 -7.82
C VAL A 148 19.69 15.18 -6.87
N ASN A 149 18.78 14.95 -5.92
CA ASN A 149 18.37 15.95 -4.92
C ASN A 149 19.24 15.90 -3.65
N TYR A 150 20.51 15.53 -3.77
CA TYR A 150 21.48 15.52 -2.67
C TYR A 150 22.89 15.83 -3.19
N ASN A 151 23.75 16.26 -2.27
CA ASN A 151 25.18 16.43 -2.56
C ASN A 151 25.99 15.36 -1.80
N LEU A 152 26.96 14.75 -2.46
CA LEU A 152 27.89 13.82 -1.83
C LEU A 152 29.31 14.35 -1.98
N SER A 153 30.04 14.46 -0.86
CA SER A 153 31.47 14.74 -0.83
C SER A 153 32.24 13.58 -0.21
N ILE A 154 33.35 13.20 -0.83
CA ILE A 154 34.25 12.17 -0.30
C ILE A 154 35.30 12.86 0.56
N ASN A 155 35.36 12.50 1.85
CA ASN A 155 36.31 13.07 2.81
C ASN A 155 37.63 12.28 2.83
N SER A 156 37.55 10.93 2.87
CA SER A 156 38.71 10.05 2.87
C SER A 156 38.37 8.68 2.33
N VAL A 157 39.41 7.87 2.06
CA VAL A 157 39.30 6.44 1.72
C VAL A 157 40.26 5.68 2.63
N ASP A 158 39.73 4.69 3.36
CA ASP A 158 40.49 3.84 4.25
C ASP A 158 40.65 2.42 3.68
N PHE A 159 41.80 1.79 3.92
CA PHE A 159 42.18 0.48 3.41
C PHE A 159 42.56 -0.51 4.50
N LEU A 160 42.97 -0.03 5.68
CA LEU A 160 43.31 -0.89 6.81
C LEU A 160 42.03 -1.47 7.40
N PHE A 161 42.02 -2.77 7.65
CA PHE A 161 40.83 -3.50 8.09
C PHE A 161 40.19 -2.85 9.34
N GLU A 162 41.00 -2.51 10.31
CA GLU A 162 40.57 -1.84 11.54
C GLU A 162 39.94 -0.46 11.31
N ASN A 163 40.36 0.27 10.26
CA ASN A 163 39.77 1.57 9.90
C ASN A 163 38.51 1.39 9.04
N VAL A 164 38.47 0.39 8.16
CA VAL A 164 37.31 0.08 7.33
C VAL A 164 36.12 -0.29 8.18
N PHE A 165 36.34 -1.08 9.24
CA PHE A 165 35.31 -1.58 10.15
C PHE A 165 35.37 -0.96 11.55
N SER A 166 35.85 0.27 11.67
CA SER A 166 36.11 0.94 12.96
C SER A 166 34.92 0.99 13.92
N GLU A 167 33.68 0.92 13.42
CA GLU A 167 32.47 0.91 14.24
C GLU A 167 32.01 -0.50 14.64
N PHE A 168 32.68 -1.56 14.12
CA PHE A 168 32.24 -2.95 14.28
C PHE A 168 33.36 -3.82 14.83
N ASP A 169 32.99 -4.78 15.69
CA ASP A 169 33.93 -5.75 16.27
C ASP A 169 34.00 -7.00 15.42
N LEU A 170 34.80 -6.96 14.36
CA LEU A 170 35.06 -8.13 13.50
C LEU A 170 36.34 -8.88 13.90
N ALA A 171 36.84 -8.65 15.13
CA ALA A 171 38.12 -9.21 15.61
C ALA A 171 38.21 -10.73 15.60
N ASP A 172 37.08 -11.45 15.74
CA ASP A 172 37.03 -12.91 15.60
C ASP A 172 37.13 -13.39 14.14
N ALA A 173 37.15 -12.45 13.20
CA ALA A 173 37.11 -12.68 11.78
C ALA A 173 38.46 -12.43 11.09
N THR A 174 39.59 -12.70 11.76
CA THR A 174 40.95 -12.52 11.22
C THR A 174 41.20 -13.23 9.89
N GLN A 175 40.44 -14.28 9.60
CA GLN A 175 40.45 -14.95 8.28
C GLN A 175 39.89 -14.04 7.17
N LEU A 176 39.11 -12.99 7.51
CA LEU A 176 38.54 -12.05 6.54
C LEU A 176 39.54 -10.96 6.12
N GLU A 177 40.64 -10.80 6.86
CA GLU A 177 41.74 -9.88 6.50
C GLU A 177 42.67 -10.43 5.42
N LYS A 178 42.52 -11.71 5.07
CA LYS A 178 43.45 -12.42 4.17
C LYS A 178 42.90 -12.49 2.75
N ALA A 179 43.85 -12.50 1.80
CA ALA A 179 43.52 -12.81 0.42
C ALA A 179 42.68 -14.12 0.34
N PRO A 180 41.67 -14.18 -0.53
CA PRO A 180 41.39 -13.27 -1.64
C PRO A 180 40.53 -12.04 -1.34
N LEU A 181 40.20 -11.83 -0.07
CA LEU A 181 39.34 -10.68 0.32
C LEU A 181 40.18 -9.40 0.43
N ALA A 182 39.58 -8.30 0.01
CA ALA A 182 40.09 -6.96 0.19
C ALA A 182 38.95 -6.02 0.60
N HIS A 183 39.27 -5.00 1.37
CA HIS A 183 38.29 -4.09 1.94
C HIS A 183 38.72 -2.66 1.71
N PHE A 184 37.75 -1.79 1.49
CA PHE A 184 37.96 -0.35 1.47
C PHE A 184 36.68 0.38 1.89
N ARG A 185 36.88 1.59 2.41
CA ARG A 185 35.80 2.42 2.92
C ARG A 185 35.92 3.81 2.36
N PHE A 186 34.83 4.37 1.86
CA PHE A 186 34.69 5.79 1.65
C PHE A 186 34.02 6.44 2.85
N ASN A 187 34.67 7.41 3.47
CA ASN A 187 34.05 8.32 4.41
C ASN A 187 33.49 9.48 3.60
N VAL A 188 32.18 9.60 3.62
CA VAL A 188 31.46 10.60 2.83
C VAL A 188 30.57 11.47 3.71
N ASN A 189 30.35 12.69 3.25
CA ASN A 189 29.29 13.53 3.78
C ASN A 189 28.19 13.65 2.73
N ILE A 190 26.96 13.33 3.10
CA ILE A 190 25.78 13.38 2.24
C ILE A 190 24.89 14.49 2.77
N GLN A 191 24.66 15.51 1.95
CA GLN A 191 23.77 16.62 2.27
C GLN A 191 22.48 16.46 1.51
N VAL A 192 21.38 16.47 2.23
CA VAL A 192 20.03 16.39 1.66
C VAL A 192 19.24 17.63 2.08
N PRO A 193 18.35 18.18 1.23
CA PRO A 193 17.45 19.22 1.67
C PRO A 193 16.57 18.66 2.80
N GLU A 194 16.39 19.43 3.87
CA GLU A 194 15.39 19.10 4.88
C GLU A 194 14.03 19.06 4.21
N ALA A 195 13.34 17.94 4.32
CA ALA A 195 11.98 17.81 3.82
C ALA A 195 11.08 18.74 4.63
N CYS A 196 10.67 19.86 4.05
CA CYS A 196 9.70 20.78 4.64
C CYS A 196 8.29 20.26 4.41
N PRO A 197 7.45 20.41 5.38
CA PRO A 197 7.08 19.50 6.45
C PRO A 197 6.91 18.09 5.94
N VAL A 198 7.14 17.10 6.81
CA VAL A 198 6.91 15.66 6.50
C VAL A 198 5.94 15.54 5.35
N PRO A 199 6.35 15.09 4.14
CA PRO A 199 5.36 14.76 3.15
C PRO A 199 4.39 13.85 3.90
N THR A 200 3.13 14.21 3.98
CA THR A 200 2.09 13.24 4.31
C THR A 200 2.50 12.04 3.53
N ILE A 201 2.93 10.98 4.22
CA ILE A 201 3.37 9.72 3.58
C ILE A 201 2.32 9.51 2.52
N ALA A 202 2.69 9.71 1.25
CA ALA A 202 1.76 9.39 0.20
C ALA A 202 1.42 7.95 0.52
N PRO A 203 0.19 7.63 0.88
CA PRO A 203 -0.15 6.30 1.33
C PRO A 203 0.48 5.39 0.31
N ALA A 204 1.21 4.38 0.77
CA ALA A 204 1.83 3.39 -0.12
C ALA A 204 0.86 3.23 -1.27
N VAL A 205 1.30 3.43 -2.52
CA VAL A 205 0.37 3.30 -3.64
C VAL A 205 -0.09 1.86 -3.55
N VAL A 206 -1.13 1.67 -2.76
CA VAL A 206 -1.84 0.39 -2.72
C VAL A 206 -2.20 0.20 -4.17
N PRO A 207 -1.69 -0.87 -4.82
CA PRO A 207 -2.01 -1.08 -6.21
C PRO A 207 -3.52 -0.96 -6.32
N CYS A 208 -3.94 0.08 -7.04
CA CYS A 208 -5.34 0.35 -7.11
C CYS A 208 -5.94 -0.76 -7.95
N ARG A 209 -6.77 -1.58 -7.34
CA ARG A 209 -7.34 -2.77 -7.94
C ARG A 209 -8.83 -2.77 -7.78
N SER A 210 -9.48 -3.35 -8.74
CA SER A 210 -10.92 -3.51 -8.76
C SER A 210 -11.31 -4.93 -9.19
N LEU A 211 -12.54 -5.31 -8.90
CA LEU A 211 -13.12 -6.57 -9.34
C LEU A 211 -14.11 -6.31 -10.47
N VAL A 212 -13.97 -7.08 -11.53
CA VAL A 212 -14.89 -7.12 -12.66
C VAL A 212 -15.96 -8.15 -12.35
N PHE A 213 -17.21 -7.79 -12.56
CA PHE A 213 -18.39 -8.64 -12.46
C PHE A 213 -19.00 -8.78 -13.84
N ASP A 214 -19.20 -10.01 -14.31
CA ASP A 214 -19.63 -10.34 -15.68
C ASP A 214 -21.12 -10.07 -15.95
N GLY A 215 -21.90 -9.87 -14.89
CA GLY A 215 -23.34 -9.63 -14.97
C GLY A 215 -24.17 -10.90 -15.19
N VAL A 216 -23.61 -12.08 -14.97
CA VAL A 216 -24.26 -13.37 -15.15
C VAL A 216 -24.57 -14.06 -13.82
N ASN A 217 -23.55 -14.23 -12.96
CA ASN A 217 -23.71 -15.00 -11.73
C ASN A 217 -22.65 -14.68 -10.66
N GLU A 218 -21.85 -13.65 -10.85
CA GLU A 218 -20.74 -13.28 -9.96
C GLU A 218 -21.19 -12.38 -8.83
N VAL A 219 -20.73 -12.67 -7.62
CA VAL A 219 -21.07 -11.90 -6.41
C VAL A 219 -20.02 -12.08 -5.32
N LEU A 220 -19.84 -11.05 -4.50
CA LEU A 220 -19.18 -11.15 -3.20
C LEU A 220 -20.24 -11.30 -2.11
N ASN A 221 -20.14 -12.34 -1.30
CA ASN A 221 -20.99 -12.62 -0.16
C ASN A 221 -20.30 -12.30 1.15
N CYS A 222 -20.97 -11.55 2.02
CA CYS A 222 -20.61 -11.34 3.41
C CYS A 222 -21.69 -11.92 4.32
N THR A 223 -21.29 -12.73 5.29
CA THR A 223 -22.23 -13.27 6.29
C THR A 223 -22.97 -12.15 7.00
N ASN A 224 -24.26 -12.35 7.30
CA ASN A 224 -25.07 -11.38 8.00
C ASN A 224 -24.43 -10.94 9.33
N ASN A 225 -24.44 -9.63 9.58
CA ASN A 225 -24.05 -9.02 10.84
C ASN A 225 -25.07 -7.94 11.25
N SER A 226 -25.34 -7.83 12.55
CA SER A 226 -26.31 -6.85 13.07
C SER A 226 -25.90 -5.40 12.83
N ALA A 227 -24.62 -5.11 12.65
CA ALA A 227 -24.09 -3.75 12.45
C ALA A 227 -24.60 -3.08 11.16
N PHE A 228 -24.93 -3.85 10.13
CA PHE A 228 -25.53 -3.34 8.89
C PHE A 228 -26.99 -3.79 8.68
N ASN A 229 -27.69 -4.13 9.77
CA ASN A 229 -29.12 -4.38 9.80
C ASN A 229 -29.85 -3.08 10.18
N PHE A 230 -30.35 -2.36 9.21
CA PHE A 230 -31.00 -1.07 9.43
C PHE A 230 -32.52 -1.20 9.48
N ASN A 231 -33.13 -0.56 10.49
CA ASN A 231 -34.55 -0.36 10.58
C ASN A 231 -34.97 0.92 9.85
N ALA A 232 -36.26 1.09 9.60
CA ALA A 232 -36.82 2.27 8.96
C ALA A 232 -36.40 3.61 9.59
N GLY A 233 -36.21 3.62 10.93
CA GLY A 233 -35.76 4.79 11.69
C GLY A 233 -34.25 4.96 11.85
N ASN A 234 -33.42 4.08 11.27
CA ASN A 234 -31.97 4.24 11.32
C ASN A 234 -31.46 5.03 10.13
N SER A 235 -30.64 6.05 10.40
CA SER A 235 -29.87 6.71 9.36
C SER A 235 -28.69 5.84 8.93
N PHE A 236 -28.31 5.86 7.65
CA PHE A 236 -27.14 5.17 7.13
C PHE A 236 -26.68 5.73 5.79
N SER A 237 -25.48 5.35 5.38
CA SER A 237 -24.92 5.74 4.09
C SER A 237 -24.26 4.55 3.41
N ILE A 238 -24.33 4.49 2.09
CA ILE A 238 -23.72 3.44 1.25
C ILE A 238 -22.88 4.10 0.19
N GLU A 239 -21.61 3.72 0.08
CA GLU A 239 -20.66 4.16 -0.94
C GLU A 239 -20.27 3.02 -1.86
N THR A 240 -20.10 3.31 -3.14
CA THR A 240 -19.30 2.47 -4.03
C THR A 240 -18.63 3.29 -5.13
N TRP A 241 -17.46 2.81 -5.57
CA TRP A 241 -16.83 3.20 -6.81
C TRP A 241 -17.12 2.14 -7.86
N VAL A 242 -17.79 2.52 -8.96
CA VAL A 242 -18.28 1.60 -9.97
C VAL A 242 -18.11 2.15 -11.38
N LYS A 243 -17.71 1.29 -12.30
CA LYS A 243 -17.73 1.52 -13.76
C LYS A 243 -18.58 0.45 -14.40
N PHE A 244 -19.59 0.83 -15.17
CA PHE A 244 -20.53 -0.10 -15.78
C PHE A 244 -20.08 -0.51 -17.19
N ASP A 245 -20.16 -1.79 -17.48
CA ASP A 245 -20.01 -2.32 -18.83
C ASP A 245 -21.38 -2.44 -19.51
N ASN A 246 -22.45 -2.63 -18.73
CA ASN A 246 -23.81 -2.73 -19.22
C ASN A 246 -24.81 -2.12 -18.22
N LEU A 247 -25.67 -1.24 -18.68
CA LEU A 247 -26.72 -0.56 -17.90
C LEU A 247 -28.13 -1.05 -18.26
N SER A 248 -28.28 -2.05 -19.14
CA SER A 248 -29.59 -2.56 -19.51
C SER A 248 -30.22 -3.36 -18.37
N GLY A 249 -31.51 -3.14 -18.13
CA GLY A 249 -32.25 -3.80 -17.04
C GLY A 249 -31.97 -3.25 -15.65
N ASP A 250 -32.29 -4.04 -14.64
CA ASP A 250 -32.01 -3.77 -13.25
C ASP A 250 -30.67 -4.46 -12.87
N ARG A 251 -29.76 -3.72 -12.21
CA ARG A 251 -28.44 -4.21 -11.78
C ARG A 251 -28.23 -3.90 -10.32
N PHE A 252 -28.04 -4.93 -9.48
CA PHE A 252 -27.80 -4.75 -8.05
C PHE A 252 -26.29 -4.59 -7.80
N LEU A 253 -25.94 -3.52 -7.11
CA LEU A 253 -24.55 -3.21 -6.74
C LEU A 253 -24.23 -3.65 -5.31
N ILE A 254 -25.07 -3.23 -4.36
CA ILE A 254 -24.97 -3.58 -2.94
C ILE A 254 -26.37 -3.92 -2.48
N SER A 255 -26.55 -5.13 -1.98
CA SER A 255 -27.89 -5.61 -1.61
C SER A 255 -27.88 -6.45 -0.32
N LYS A 256 -28.94 -6.28 0.44
CA LYS A 256 -29.33 -7.12 1.54
C LYS A 256 -30.77 -7.52 1.37
N TRP A 257 -31.01 -8.31 0.33
CA TRP A 257 -32.33 -8.60 -0.20
C TRP A 257 -32.31 -9.93 -0.95
N THR A 258 -33.22 -10.83 -0.69
CA THR A 258 -33.40 -12.10 -1.41
C THR A 258 -34.83 -12.22 -1.91
N ARG A 259 -35.01 -12.74 -3.09
CA ARG A 259 -36.30 -13.06 -3.70
C ARG A 259 -36.47 -14.58 -3.84
N PRO A 260 -36.57 -15.36 -2.78
CA PRO A 260 -37.04 -16.73 -2.93
C PRO A 260 -38.55 -16.70 -3.19
N THR A 261 -39.01 -17.35 -4.21
CA THR A 261 -40.45 -17.61 -4.33
C THR A 261 -40.84 -18.70 -3.31
N PRO A 262 -41.85 -18.51 -2.42
CA PRO A 262 -42.88 -17.47 -2.47
C PRO A 262 -42.65 -16.24 -1.57
N THR A 263 -41.54 -16.10 -0.85
CA THR A 263 -41.34 -15.03 0.16
C THR A 263 -40.13 -14.18 -0.15
N ASP A 264 -40.35 -12.92 -0.60
CA ASP A 264 -39.29 -11.91 -0.65
C ASP A 264 -38.80 -11.55 0.76
N VAL A 265 -37.51 -11.66 1.01
CA VAL A 265 -36.86 -11.16 2.23
C VAL A 265 -36.14 -9.86 1.90
N ARG A 266 -36.60 -8.74 2.46
CA ARG A 266 -36.18 -7.40 2.05
C ARG A 266 -35.48 -6.65 3.17
N ALA A 267 -34.49 -5.86 2.81
CA ALA A 267 -33.97 -4.74 3.59
C ALA A 267 -33.65 -3.60 2.64
N TYR A 268 -32.42 -3.51 2.10
CA TYR A 268 -32.03 -2.43 1.21
C TYR A 268 -31.26 -2.94 -0.02
N VAL A 269 -31.35 -2.15 -1.11
CA VAL A 269 -30.61 -2.38 -2.34
C VAL A 269 -30.21 -1.05 -2.94
N LEU A 270 -28.93 -0.86 -3.19
CA LEU A 270 -28.40 0.12 -4.14
C LEU A 270 -28.25 -0.58 -5.48
N SER A 271 -28.92 -0.07 -6.49
CA SER A 271 -29.00 -0.70 -7.84
C SER A 271 -28.98 0.36 -8.92
N THR A 272 -28.99 -0.08 -10.19
CA THR A 272 -29.43 0.74 -11.31
C THR A 272 -30.76 0.26 -11.84
N GLN A 273 -31.50 1.16 -12.47
CA GLN A 273 -32.63 0.83 -13.33
C GLN A 273 -32.51 1.61 -14.63
N GLY A 274 -32.19 0.90 -15.69
CA GLY A 274 -31.68 1.54 -16.89
C GLY A 274 -30.41 2.33 -16.55
N ASN A 275 -30.31 3.54 -17.04
CA ASN A 275 -29.14 4.40 -16.87
C ASN A 275 -29.22 5.35 -15.66
N ASN A 276 -29.92 5.00 -14.59
CA ASN A 276 -29.97 5.81 -13.34
C ASN A 276 -29.73 4.93 -12.12
N PHE A 277 -29.12 5.48 -11.07
CA PHE A 277 -29.10 4.80 -9.77
C PHE A 277 -30.49 4.70 -9.19
N ARG A 278 -30.77 3.59 -8.50
CA ARG A 278 -32.02 3.34 -7.80
C ARG A 278 -31.73 2.78 -6.41
N PHE A 279 -32.51 3.22 -5.45
CA PHE A 279 -32.49 2.71 -4.08
C PHE A 279 -33.86 2.11 -3.75
N LEU A 280 -33.81 0.92 -3.16
CA LEU A 280 -34.97 0.23 -2.57
C LEU A 280 -34.67 0.00 -1.09
N PHE A 281 -35.63 0.30 -0.22
CA PHE A 281 -35.52 0.04 1.20
C PHE A 281 -36.89 -0.31 1.76
N GLY A 282 -37.05 -1.54 2.33
CA GLY A 282 -38.35 -1.95 2.78
C GLY A 282 -38.39 -3.34 3.38
N SER A 283 -39.55 -3.71 3.93
CA SER A 283 -39.84 -5.00 4.52
C SER A 283 -40.85 -5.85 3.72
N SER A 284 -41.63 -5.21 2.83
CA SER A 284 -42.66 -5.87 2.02
C SER A 284 -43.04 -5.01 0.81
N ASN A 285 -43.92 -5.52 -0.04
CA ASN A 285 -44.49 -4.75 -1.17
C ASN A 285 -45.32 -3.55 -0.73
N THR A 286 -45.84 -3.55 0.51
CA THR A 286 -46.66 -2.47 1.05
C THR A 286 -45.90 -1.54 1.98
N SER A 287 -44.67 -1.90 2.36
CA SER A 287 -43.79 -1.10 3.22
C SER A 287 -42.42 -0.94 2.53
N LEU A 288 -42.29 0.08 1.68
CA LEU A 288 -41.16 0.21 0.77
C LEU A 288 -40.91 1.65 0.36
N LEU A 289 -39.64 2.04 0.30
CA LEU A 289 -39.17 3.20 -0.45
C LEU A 289 -38.60 2.76 -1.79
N ILE A 290 -38.96 3.46 -2.87
CA ILE A 290 -38.31 3.33 -4.17
C ILE A 290 -37.98 4.73 -4.66
N VAL A 291 -36.68 5.02 -4.73
CA VAL A 291 -36.15 6.33 -5.13
C VAL A 291 -35.14 6.11 -6.25
N LYS A 292 -35.20 6.94 -7.27
CA LYS A 292 -34.31 6.88 -8.46
C LYS A 292 -33.63 8.22 -8.66
N SER A 293 -32.32 8.24 -8.93
CA SER A 293 -31.60 9.45 -9.31
C SER A 293 -32.07 9.96 -10.69
N THR A 294 -31.95 11.27 -10.94
CA THR A 294 -32.25 11.83 -12.27
C THR A 294 -30.99 11.98 -13.14
N GLN A 295 -29.80 11.88 -12.57
CA GLN A 295 -28.56 11.92 -13.33
C GLN A 295 -28.41 10.64 -14.15
N ALA A 296 -28.22 10.80 -15.46
CA ALA A 296 -27.97 9.67 -16.38
C ALA A 296 -26.54 9.16 -16.24
N LEU A 297 -26.39 7.85 -16.28
CA LEU A 297 -25.14 7.12 -16.28
C LEU A 297 -24.75 6.70 -17.71
N SER A 298 -23.46 6.50 -17.94
CA SER A 298 -22.89 5.98 -19.18
C SER A 298 -21.99 4.76 -18.88
N THR A 299 -21.85 3.86 -19.79
CA THR A 299 -20.90 2.75 -19.70
C THR A 299 -19.46 3.23 -19.89
N GLY A 300 -18.49 2.51 -19.31
CA GLY A 300 -17.07 2.81 -19.43
C GLY A 300 -16.58 4.01 -18.61
N VAL A 301 -17.43 4.59 -17.76
CA VAL A 301 -17.11 5.76 -16.93
C VAL A 301 -17.14 5.37 -15.46
N TRP A 302 -16.15 5.78 -14.70
CA TRP A 302 -16.14 5.62 -13.26
C TRP A 302 -17.09 6.59 -12.58
N TYR A 303 -17.90 6.06 -11.68
CA TYR A 303 -18.78 6.83 -10.79
C TYR A 303 -18.46 6.56 -9.35
N HIS A 304 -18.31 7.63 -8.57
CA HIS A 304 -18.42 7.61 -7.12
C HIS A 304 -19.86 7.87 -6.76
N ILE A 305 -20.50 6.94 -6.09
CA ILE A 305 -21.85 7.12 -5.56
C ILE A 305 -21.82 7.02 -4.04
N ILE A 306 -22.35 8.03 -3.37
CA ILE A 306 -22.79 7.94 -1.97
C ILE A 306 -24.29 8.16 -1.93
N LEU A 307 -24.97 7.14 -1.43
CA LEU A 307 -26.37 7.24 -1.04
C LEU A 307 -26.42 7.51 0.46
N THR A 308 -27.20 8.51 0.88
CA THR A 308 -27.48 8.75 2.31
C THR A 308 -28.97 8.64 2.57
N TYR A 309 -29.32 8.16 3.76
CA TYR A 309 -30.68 8.10 4.28
C TYR A 309 -30.71 8.59 5.73
N ASP A 310 -31.65 9.49 6.05
CA ASP A 310 -31.70 10.21 7.33
C ASP A 310 -32.47 9.50 8.45
N GLY A 311 -33.08 8.33 8.17
CA GLY A 311 -33.89 7.60 9.15
C GLY A 311 -35.32 8.11 9.30
N SER A 312 -35.80 8.99 8.43
CA SER A 312 -37.13 9.60 8.54
C SER A 312 -38.32 8.69 8.19
N SER A 313 -38.06 7.48 7.69
CA SER A 313 -39.06 6.60 7.04
C SER A 313 -39.73 7.24 5.82
N ASP A 314 -39.11 8.27 5.25
CA ASP A 314 -39.60 9.04 4.12
C ASP A 314 -38.59 9.02 2.97
N ALA A 315 -39.07 8.88 1.73
CA ALA A 315 -38.25 8.91 0.53
C ALA A 315 -37.54 10.27 0.32
N ASN A 316 -38.04 11.35 0.93
CA ASN A 316 -37.36 12.65 0.91
C ASN A 316 -36.05 12.66 1.70
N GLY A 317 -35.91 11.77 2.68
CA GLY A 317 -34.68 11.56 3.44
C GLY A 317 -33.55 10.88 2.65
N VAL A 318 -33.85 10.31 1.49
CA VAL A 318 -32.84 9.67 0.61
C VAL A 318 -32.18 10.72 -0.28
N LYS A 319 -30.83 10.73 -0.33
CA LYS A 319 -30.04 11.58 -1.23
C LYS A 319 -29.03 10.73 -2.02
N PHE A 320 -28.82 11.09 -3.28
CA PHE A 320 -27.78 10.50 -4.12
C PHE A 320 -26.72 11.57 -4.41
N TYR A 321 -25.49 11.32 -4.00
CA TYR A 321 -24.33 12.13 -4.40
C TYR A 321 -23.55 11.33 -5.44
N ILE A 322 -23.48 11.85 -6.66
CA ILE A 322 -22.78 11.21 -7.78
C ILE A 322 -21.62 12.10 -8.17
N ASN A 323 -20.40 11.60 -8.02
CA ASN A 323 -19.16 12.37 -8.22
C ASN A 323 -19.21 13.70 -7.45
N ASN A 324 -19.50 13.62 -6.15
CA ASN A 324 -19.64 14.75 -5.22
C ASN A 324 -20.78 15.76 -5.56
N THR A 325 -21.64 15.43 -6.51
CA THR A 325 -22.75 16.31 -6.88
C THR A 325 -24.08 15.70 -6.42
N LEU A 326 -24.87 16.48 -5.67
CA LEU A 326 -26.21 16.06 -5.27
C LEU A 326 -27.12 15.94 -6.51
N SER A 327 -27.55 14.72 -6.81
CA SER A 327 -28.47 14.45 -7.91
C SER A 327 -29.92 14.80 -7.54
N GLY A 328 -30.70 15.25 -8.50
CA GLY A 328 -32.14 15.21 -8.39
C GLY A 328 -32.64 13.77 -8.22
N LYS A 329 -33.88 13.61 -7.78
CA LYS A 329 -34.50 12.29 -7.58
C LYS A 329 -35.95 12.23 -8.04
N THR A 330 -36.40 11.01 -8.38
CA THR A 330 -37.80 10.65 -8.61
C THR A 330 -38.20 9.61 -7.57
N ILE A 331 -39.33 9.84 -6.92
CA ILE A 331 -39.90 8.93 -5.91
C ILE A 331 -41.01 8.12 -6.60
N SER A 332 -40.84 6.78 -6.62
CA SER A 332 -41.84 5.88 -7.18
C SER A 332 -42.69 5.20 -6.11
N ASN A 333 -42.14 5.06 -4.88
CA ASN A 333 -42.87 4.54 -3.72
C ASN A 333 -42.36 5.19 -2.44
N ASN A 334 -43.27 5.56 -1.54
CA ASN A 334 -42.98 6.18 -0.24
C ASN A 334 -43.96 5.66 0.81
N THR A 335 -43.87 4.36 1.12
CA THR A 335 -44.80 3.67 2.05
C THR A 335 -44.07 2.93 3.16
N LEU A 336 -42.78 3.26 3.40
CA LEU A 336 -41.96 2.56 4.39
C LEU A 336 -42.57 2.69 5.79
N SER A 337 -42.85 1.56 6.42
CA SER A 337 -43.28 1.46 7.81
C SER A 337 -42.72 0.18 8.43
N GLY A 338 -42.33 0.25 9.70
CA GLY A 338 -41.84 -0.92 10.43
C GLY A 338 -40.37 -1.25 10.18
N VAL A 339 -40.00 -2.49 10.52
CA VAL A 339 -38.63 -2.99 10.55
C VAL A 339 -38.24 -3.59 9.19
N SER A 340 -37.07 -3.23 8.68
CA SER A 340 -36.50 -3.72 7.42
C SER A 340 -35.28 -4.61 7.63
N THR A 341 -35.11 -5.21 8.82
CA THR A 341 -33.99 -6.11 9.11
C THR A 341 -34.27 -7.53 8.66
N ASN A 342 -33.25 -8.24 8.24
CA ASN A 342 -33.30 -9.64 7.89
C ASN A 342 -31.95 -10.34 8.18
N THR A 343 -31.90 -11.64 7.99
CA THR A 343 -30.71 -12.48 8.21
C THR A 343 -29.96 -12.81 6.92
N GLU A 344 -30.38 -12.25 5.78
CA GLU A 344 -29.73 -12.47 4.51
C GLU A 344 -28.30 -11.93 4.50
N PRO A 345 -27.39 -12.50 3.71
CA PRO A 345 -26.04 -11.97 3.54
C PRO A 345 -26.08 -10.57 2.92
N LEU A 346 -25.05 -9.78 3.17
CA LEU A 346 -24.76 -8.59 2.37
C LEU A 346 -24.03 -9.04 1.11
N GLN A 347 -24.53 -8.62 -0.06
CA GLN A 347 -24.00 -9.00 -1.35
C GLN A 347 -23.55 -7.79 -2.14
N ILE A 348 -22.41 -7.93 -2.86
CA ILE A 348 -21.86 -6.91 -3.75
C ILE A 348 -21.73 -7.53 -5.15
N GLY A 349 -22.14 -6.79 -6.18
CA GLY A 349 -22.07 -7.22 -7.59
C GLY A 349 -23.34 -7.86 -8.13
N GLY A 350 -24.24 -8.32 -7.28
CA GLY A 350 -25.49 -8.90 -7.75
C GLY A 350 -26.27 -9.64 -6.71
N GLN A 351 -27.43 -10.14 -7.12
CA GLN A 351 -28.25 -11.09 -6.38
C GLN A 351 -29.34 -11.70 -7.26
N ASP A 352 -29.65 -12.98 -7.08
CA ASP A 352 -30.64 -13.75 -7.83
C ASP A 352 -30.38 -13.70 -9.35
N THR A 353 -31.15 -12.87 -10.09
CA THR A 353 -31.02 -12.65 -11.53
C THR A 353 -30.62 -11.22 -11.88
N PHE A 354 -30.24 -10.41 -10.88
CA PHE A 354 -29.90 -8.99 -11.02
C PHE A 354 -28.40 -8.73 -10.89
N PHE A 355 -27.59 -9.50 -11.58
CA PHE A 355 -26.14 -9.36 -11.55
C PHE A 355 -25.65 -8.13 -12.31
N SER A 356 -24.67 -7.43 -11.79
CA SER A 356 -24.08 -6.24 -12.40
C SER A 356 -22.95 -6.62 -13.34
N ALA A 357 -23.06 -6.20 -14.61
CA ALA A 357 -21.90 -6.18 -15.51
C ALA A 357 -21.16 -4.85 -15.26
N ALA A 358 -20.19 -4.88 -14.36
CA ALA A 358 -19.52 -3.68 -13.85
C ALA A 358 -18.19 -3.99 -13.16
N THR A 359 -17.31 -3.01 -13.15
CA THR A 359 -16.09 -3.03 -12.35
C THR A 359 -16.33 -2.27 -11.06
N ILE A 360 -16.04 -2.88 -9.88
CA ILE A 360 -16.21 -2.28 -8.56
C ILE A 360 -14.85 -2.20 -7.87
N ALA A 361 -14.45 -1.00 -7.45
CA ALA A 361 -13.17 -0.78 -6.80
C ALA A 361 -13.27 -0.65 -5.27
N LYS A 362 -14.41 -0.21 -4.76
CA LYS A 362 -14.63 -0.01 -3.33
C LYS A 362 -16.11 -0.11 -2.99
N ALA A 363 -16.43 -0.65 -1.80
CA ALA A 363 -17.76 -0.57 -1.20
C ALA A 363 -17.65 -0.30 0.30
N ARG A 364 -18.43 0.64 0.82
CA ARG A 364 -18.51 1.01 2.24
C ARG A 364 -19.92 1.25 2.69
N ILE A 365 -20.16 1.02 3.99
CA ILE A 365 -21.44 1.32 4.64
C ILE A 365 -21.15 1.98 5.99
N TRP A 366 -21.86 3.06 6.29
CA TRP A 366 -21.89 3.73 7.59
C TRP A 366 -23.26 3.57 8.25
N SER A 367 -23.28 3.37 9.56
CA SER A 367 -24.49 3.39 10.39
C SER A 367 -24.91 4.81 10.77
N ALA A 368 -24.61 5.77 9.92
CA ALA A 368 -24.98 7.19 10.06
C ALA A 368 -25.20 7.83 8.67
N GLU A 369 -26.00 8.88 8.62
CA GLU A 369 -26.07 9.75 7.44
C GLU A 369 -24.79 10.59 7.35
N LEU A 370 -24.06 10.48 6.25
CA LEU A 370 -22.92 11.33 5.95
C LEU A 370 -23.40 12.73 5.54
N SER A 371 -22.74 13.76 6.06
CA SER A 371 -22.98 15.15 5.64
C SER A 371 -22.44 15.41 4.22
N ALA A 372 -22.89 16.49 3.59
CA ALA A 372 -22.34 16.91 2.29
C ALA A 372 -20.82 17.20 2.35
N ALA A 373 -20.31 17.64 3.51
CA ALA A 373 -18.88 17.86 3.72
C ALA A 373 -18.12 16.52 3.80
N ASP A 374 -18.68 15.51 4.48
CA ASP A 374 -18.14 14.16 4.52
C ASP A 374 -18.09 13.55 3.11
N VAL A 375 -19.18 13.72 2.34
CA VAL A 375 -19.26 13.26 0.95
C VAL A 375 -18.17 13.89 0.08
N ALA A 376 -17.94 15.20 0.21
CA ALA A 376 -16.90 15.89 -0.53
C ALA A 376 -15.48 15.39 -0.15
N THR A 377 -15.25 15.15 1.13
CA THR A 377 -13.99 14.60 1.64
C THR A 377 -13.80 13.16 1.14
N GLN A 378 -14.86 12.36 1.17
CA GLN A 378 -14.84 10.95 0.74
C GLN A 378 -14.63 10.81 -0.78
N TYR A 379 -15.15 11.74 -1.58
CA TYR A 379 -14.92 11.81 -3.02
C TYR A 379 -13.45 12.07 -3.39
N ASN A 380 -12.73 12.81 -2.55
CA ASN A 380 -11.28 13.03 -2.63
C ASN A 380 -10.78 13.42 -4.03
N GLY A 381 -11.51 14.32 -4.71
CA GLY A 381 -11.13 14.82 -6.04
C GLY A 381 -11.23 13.80 -7.19
N GLY A 382 -11.90 12.68 -6.98
CA GLY A 382 -12.11 11.65 -8.00
C GLY A 382 -11.31 10.37 -7.80
N VAL A 383 -10.53 10.27 -6.72
CA VAL A 383 -9.75 9.07 -6.37
C VAL A 383 -10.27 8.41 -5.09
N ILE A 384 -10.05 7.11 -4.94
CA ILE A 384 -10.49 6.36 -3.76
C ILE A 384 -9.87 6.96 -2.49
N GLN A 385 -10.71 7.36 -1.52
CA GLN A 385 -10.25 7.79 -0.20
C GLN A 385 -9.85 6.57 0.64
N ASN A 386 -8.57 6.46 0.99
CA ASN A 386 -8.06 5.34 1.77
C ASN A 386 -8.40 5.45 3.27
N THR A 387 -8.47 6.68 3.80
CA THR A 387 -8.90 6.93 5.17
C THR A 387 -10.36 7.37 5.18
N PRO A 388 -11.31 6.49 5.52
CA PRO A 388 -12.73 6.82 5.46
C PRO A 388 -13.10 7.91 6.48
N VAL A 389 -14.00 8.81 6.08
CA VAL A 389 -14.59 9.79 6.99
C VAL A 389 -15.49 9.09 8.02
N SER A 390 -15.75 9.75 9.15
CA SER A 390 -16.68 9.27 10.18
C SER A 390 -16.45 7.79 10.57
N SER A 391 -15.19 7.41 10.77
CA SER A 391 -14.77 6.02 11.00
C SER A 391 -15.47 5.34 12.17
N SER A 392 -15.95 6.10 13.18
CA SER A 392 -16.70 5.54 14.31
C SER A 392 -18.07 4.96 13.95
N SER A 393 -18.65 5.36 12.82
CA SER A 393 -19.91 4.84 12.30
C SER A 393 -19.73 3.91 11.08
N LEU A 394 -18.50 3.70 10.63
CA LEU A 394 -18.18 2.80 9.50
C LEU A 394 -18.37 1.35 9.94
N VAL A 395 -19.22 0.62 9.23
CA VAL A 395 -19.56 -0.78 9.56
C VAL A 395 -19.19 -1.77 8.46
N VAL A 396 -18.84 -1.28 7.27
CA VAL A 396 -18.32 -2.06 6.14
C VAL A 396 -17.25 -1.24 5.42
N ASP A 397 -16.08 -1.82 5.15
CA ASP A 397 -15.03 -1.27 4.29
C ASP A 397 -14.29 -2.39 3.57
N THR A 398 -14.59 -2.59 2.28
CA THR A 398 -13.98 -3.67 1.49
C THR A 398 -12.54 -3.38 1.11
N ASP A 399 -11.65 -4.35 1.31
CA ASP A 399 -10.24 -4.26 0.90
C ASP A 399 -9.99 -5.04 -0.40
N ILE A 400 -10.63 -4.62 -1.48
CA ILE A 400 -10.52 -5.26 -2.81
C ILE A 400 -9.07 -5.26 -3.30
N ALA A 401 -8.32 -4.19 -3.03
CA ALA A 401 -6.93 -4.06 -3.48
C ALA A 401 -6.00 -5.16 -2.95
N ASN A 402 -6.22 -5.62 -1.70
CA ASN A 402 -5.40 -6.63 -1.03
C ASN A 402 -6.10 -7.99 -0.91
N GLY A 403 -7.21 -8.20 -1.62
CA GLY A 403 -7.89 -9.49 -1.66
C GLY A 403 -6.95 -10.61 -2.13
N SER A 404 -7.20 -11.84 -1.66
CA SER A 404 -6.47 -13.04 -2.07
C SER A 404 -7.39 -14.00 -2.81
N PHE A 405 -6.85 -14.67 -3.84
CA PHE A 405 -7.53 -15.70 -4.60
C PHE A 405 -7.02 -17.09 -4.20
N GLY A 406 -7.97 -18.01 -3.99
CA GLY A 406 -7.71 -19.44 -3.76
C GLY A 406 -8.61 -20.26 -4.67
N ALA A 407 -9.64 -20.93 -4.11
CA ALA A 407 -10.77 -21.45 -4.88
C ALA A 407 -11.74 -20.32 -5.27
N ASP A 408 -11.78 -19.27 -4.43
CA ASP A 408 -12.60 -18.05 -4.55
C ASP A 408 -11.79 -16.83 -4.07
N TRP A 409 -12.23 -15.60 -4.41
CA TRP A 409 -11.69 -14.38 -3.85
C TRP A 409 -12.11 -14.22 -2.39
N THR A 410 -11.14 -13.96 -1.52
CA THR A 410 -11.36 -13.56 -0.13
C THR A 410 -10.97 -12.09 0.03
N ILE A 411 -11.96 -11.26 0.39
CA ILE A 411 -11.81 -9.81 0.59
C ILE A 411 -11.98 -9.51 2.06
N THR A 412 -11.00 -8.82 2.66
CA THR A 412 -11.08 -8.42 4.07
C THR A 412 -12.04 -7.24 4.24
N ASP A 413 -12.80 -7.24 5.33
CA ASP A 413 -13.49 -6.07 5.85
C ASP A 413 -12.56 -5.32 6.80
N LEU A 414 -12.12 -4.12 6.40
CA LEU A 414 -11.15 -3.31 7.16
C LEU A 414 -11.72 -2.78 8.48
N THR A 415 -13.03 -2.81 8.69
CA THR A 415 -13.65 -2.43 9.97
C THR A 415 -13.48 -3.52 11.04
N GLY A 416 -13.23 -4.76 10.62
CA GLY A 416 -13.25 -5.93 11.49
C GLY A 416 -14.65 -6.30 11.99
N THR A 417 -15.70 -5.65 11.50
CA THR A 417 -17.10 -5.91 11.89
C THR A 417 -17.57 -7.26 11.38
N THR A 418 -17.07 -7.69 10.21
CA THR A 418 -17.43 -8.95 9.57
C THR A 418 -16.23 -9.89 9.44
N GLY A 419 -16.47 -11.16 9.10
CA GLY A 419 -15.44 -12.14 8.75
C GLY A 419 -14.83 -11.91 7.35
N GLY A 420 -15.24 -10.83 6.66
CA GLY A 420 -14.85 -10.54 5.28
C GLY A 420 -15.86 -11.07 4.26
N TYR A 421 -15.45 -11.03 3.00
CA TYR A 421 -16.26 -11.43 1.84
C TYR A 421 -15.63 -12.60 1.12
N THR A 422 -16.46 -13.52 0.64
CA THR A 422 -16.05 -14.60 -0.25
C THR A 422 -16.77 -14.45 -1.59
N SER A 423 -16.05 -14.57 -2.68
CA SER A 423 -16.67 -14.53 -4.02
C SER A 423 -17.42 -15.83 -4.34
N VAL A 424 -18.33 -15.73 -5.28
CA VAL A 424 -19.01 -16.87 -5.89
C VAL A 424 -18.89 -16.71 -7.39
N ASN A 425 -18.46 -17.76 -8.07
CA ASN A 425 -18.30 -17.87 -9.52
C ASN A 425 -17.28 -16.90 -10.16
N MET A 426 -16.43 -16.22 -9.37
CA MET A 426 -15.38 -15.33 -9.87
C MET A 426 -14.08 -16.09 -10.10
N GLU A 427 -13.28 -15.65 -11.07
CA GLU A 427 -11.98 -16.18 -11.42
C GLU A 427 -10.84 -15.26 -10.94
N GLU A 428 -9.59 -15.75 -10.98
CA GLU A 428 -8.42 -14.94 -10.61
C GLU A 428 -8.24 -13.72 -11.52
N THR A 429 -8.65 -13.85 -12.79
CA THR A 429 -8.57 -12.81 -13.82
C THR A 429 -9.57 -11.67 -13.65
N ASP A 430 -10.59 -11.83 -12.78
CA ASP A 430 -11.59 -10.79 -12.53
C ASP A 430 -11.04 -9.63 -11.68
N ARG A 431 -9.86 -9.76 -11.08
CA ARG A 431 -9.18 -8.65 -10.45
C ARG A 431 -8.23 -7.97 -11.42
N ILE A 432 -8.44 -6.69 -11.64
CA ILE A 432 -7.67 -5.87 -12.56
C ILE A 432 -6.99 -4.70 -11.86
N ASP A 433 -5.88 -4.24 -12.43
CA ASP A 433 -5.14 -3.05 -11.96
C ASP A 433 -5.73 -1.79 -12.63
N GLU A 434 -7.00 -1.51 -12.37
CA GLU A 434 -7.71 -0.34 -12.86
C GLU A 434 -8.49 0.35 -11.74
N CYS A 435 -8.52 1.68 -11.77
CA CYS A 435 -9.15 2.51 -10.75
C CYS A 435 -9.69 3.82 -11.28
N PRO A 436 -10.62 4.44 -10.50
CA PRO A 436 -10.96 5.84 -10.71
C PRO A 436 -9.72 6.72 -10.51
N SER A 437 -9.50 7.64 -11.44
CA SER A 437 -8.38 8.59 -11.50
C SER A 437 -8.88 9.99 -11.89
#